data_25a851621933d265ce9157df56bd47ca
#
_entry.id   25a851621933d265ce9157df56bd47ca
#
_cell.length_a   1.000
_cell.length_b   1.000
_cell.length_c   1.000
_cell.angle_alpha   90.00
_cell.angle_beta   90.00
_cell.angle_gamma   90.00
#
_symmetry.space_group_name_H-M   'P 1'
#
loop_
_entity.id
_entity.type
_entity.pdbx_description
1 polymer ?
#
loop_
_entity_poly.entity_id
_entity_poly.type
_entity_poly.pdbx_seq_one_letter_code
_entity_poly.pdbx_strand_id
1 'polypeptide(L)' 'MIIKWHPCPGHPNYQINRLAQVRSVKTGKLLTPYDDGSGYLRVKLDGMNCRLHILVALAFI' A
#
# COMPACT_ATOMS: atom_id res chain seq x y z
N MET A 1 0.62 8.75 18.91
CA MET A 1 -0.38 7.94 18.18
C MET A 1 0.28 6.70 17.62
N ILE A 2 -0.31 5.54 17.87
CA ILE A 2 0.24 4.28 17.34
C ILE A 2 -0.41 3.99 16.00
N ILE A 3 0.41 3.87 14.97
CA ILE A 3 -0.06 3.49 13.63
C ILE A 3 0.03 1.97 13.53
N LYS A 4 -1.11 1.34 13.27
CA LYS A 4 -1.15 -0.10 13.06
C LYS A 4 -0.93 -0.41 11.59
N TRP A 5 -0.02 -1.33 11.31
CA TRP A 5 0.26 -1.81 9.98
C TRP A 5 -0.40 -3.17 9.76
N HIS A 6 -0.98 -3.36 8.59
CA HIS A 6 -1.60 -4.61 8.19
C HIS A 6 -0.94 -5.14 6.93
N PRO A 7 -0.85 -6.45 6.75
CA PRO A 7 -0.30 -6.98 5.49
C PRO A 7 -1.17 -6.55 4.31
N CYS A 8 -0.52 -6.20 3.20
CA CYS A 8 -1.26 -5.90 1.98
C CYS A 8 -1.92 -7.17 1.45
N PRO A 9 -3.22 -7.14 1.12
CA PRO A 9 -3.90 -8.30 0.56
C PRO A 9 -3.20 -8.81 -0.70
N GLY A 10 -2.84 -10.09 -0.73
CA GLY A 10 -2.11 -10.68 -1.84
C GLY A 10 -0.64 -10.33 -1.94
N HIS A 11 -0.11 -9.49 -1.03
CA HIS A 11 1.29 -9.04 -1.06
C HIS A 11 1.87 -9.05 0.36
N PRO A 12 2.22 -10.24 0.90
CA PRO A 12 2.66 -10.34 2.30
C PRO A 12 3.99 -9.65 2.59
N ASN A 13 4.78 -9.31 1.55
CA ASN A 13 6.04 -8.60 1.72
C ASN A 13 5.86 -7.10 1.94
N TYR A 14 4.63 -6.62 1.94
CA TYR A 14 4.28 -5.21 2.10
C TYR A 14 3.21 -5.05 3.16
N GLN A 15 3.21 -3.89 3.80
CA GLN A 15 2.21 -3.53 4.81
C GLN A 15 1.57 -2.20 4.48
N ILE A 16 0.31 -2.05 4.89
CA ILE A 16 -0.47 -0.84 4.65
C ILE A 16 -1.11 -0.38 5.96
N ASN A 17 -1.32 0.92 6.11
CA ASN A 17 -2.02 1.48 7.26
C ASN A 17 -3.25 2.28 6.81
N ARG A 18 -4.02 2.78 7.78
CA ARG A 18 -5.25 3.53 7.50
C ARG A 18 -5.02 4.90 6.90
N LEU A 19 -3.78 5.39 6.96
CA LEU A 19 -3.41 6.65 6.31
C LEU A 19 -3.04 6.44 4.85
N ALA A 20 -3.29 5.24 4.32
CA ALA A 20 -2.98 4.86 2.94
C ALA A 20 -1.48 4.90 2.64
N GLN A 21 -0.66 4.62 3.64
CA GLN A 21 0.78 4.48 3.47
C GLN A 21 1.14 3.01 3.33
N VAL A 22 2.07 2.71 2.42
CA VAL A 22 2.54 1.35 2.15
C VAL A 22 4.04 1.32 2.41
N ARG A 23 4.50 0.25 3.05
CA ARG A 23 5.94 0.06 3.29
C ARG A 23 6.36 -1.36 2.97
N SER A 24 7.64 -1.52 2.62
CA SER A 24 8.24 -2.84 2.45
C SER A 24 8.58 -3.43 3.82
N VAL A 25 8.19 -4.67 4.06
CA VAL A 25 8.54 -5.39 5.29
C VAL A 25 10.05 -5.63 5.36
N LYS A 26 10.68 -5.91 4.22
CA LYS A 26 12.11 -6.23 4.17
C LYS A 26 13.00 -5.04 4.52
N THR A 27 12.68 -3.86 3.98
CA THR A 27 13.53 -2.68 4.13
C THR A 27 12.99 -1.68 5.13
N GLY A 28 11.70 -1.77 5.47
CA GLY A 28 11.04 -0.79 6.31
C GLY A 28 10.80 0.55 5.64
N LYS A 29 11.15 0.68 4.35
CA LYS A 29 11.00 1.94 3.62
C LYS A 29 9.56 2.14 3.18
N LEU A 30 9.09 3.39 3.30
CA LEU A 30 7.79 3.77 2.76
C LEU A 30 7.88 3.86 1.25
N LEU A 31 6.85 3.35 0.58
CA LEU A 31 6.73 3.45 -0.86
C LEU A 31 5.94 4.72 -1.18
N THR A 32 6.39 5.44 -2.23
CA THR A 32 5.71 6.66 -2.67
C THR A 32 4.68 6.30 -3.72
N PRO A 33 3.37 6.49 -3.45
CA PRO A 33 2.35 6.29 -4.48
C PRO A 33 2.51 7.31 -5.60
N TYR A 34 2.10 6.93 -6.79
CA TYR A 34 2.15 7.82 -7.95
C TYR A 34 0.77 7.88 -8.62
N ASP A 35 0.51 9.03 -9.29
CA ASP A 35 -0.70 9.20 -10.09
C ASP A 35 -0.42 8.65 -11.49
N ASP A 36 -1.29 7.77 -11.96
CA ASP A 36 -1.14 7.15 -13.29
C ASP A 36 -1.82 7.95 -14.40
N GLY A 37 -2.27 9.17 -14.10
CA GLY A 37 -2.98 10.01 -15.03
C GLY A 37 -4.50 9.85 -15.02
N SER A 38 -5.01 8.87 -14.27
CA SER A 38 -6.46 8.63 -14.17
C SER A 38 -7.11 9.29 -12.95
N GLY A 39 -6.32 9.99 -12.14
CA GLY A 39 -6.77 10.58 -10.89
C GLY A 39 -6.70 9.64 -9.70
N TYR A 40 -6.21 8.43 -9.87
CA TYR A 40 -6.04 7.46 -8.80
C TYR A 40 -4.58 7.23 -8.51
N LEU A 41 -4.25 7.09 -7.22
CA LEU A 41 -2.90 6.76 -6.82
C LEU A 41 -2.67 5.25 -6.95
N ARG A 42 -1.50 4.89 -7.45
CA ARG A 42 -1.04 3.51 -7.56
C ARG A 42 0.28 3.34 -6.85
N VAL A 43 0.54 2.12 -6.42
CA VAL A 43 1.82 1.76 -5.81
C VAL A 43 2.29 0.45 -6.45
N LYS A 44 3.60 0.33 -6.67
CA LYS A 44 4.17 -0.85 -7.30
C LYS A 44 4.58 -1.86 -6.24
N LEU A 45 3.95 -3.02 -6.24
CA LEU A 45 4.23 -4.11 -5.31
C LEU A 45 4.68 -5.34 -6.11
N ASP A 46 5.90 -5.81 -5.86
CA ASP A 46 6.47 -6.98 -6.55
C ASP A 46 6.37 -6.90 -8.08
N GLY A 47 6.58 -5.69 -8.61
CA GLY A 47 6.48 -5.46 -10.05
C GLY A 47 5.07 -5.26 -10.56
N MET A 48 4.06 -5.31 -9.71
CA MET A 48 2.65 -5.13 -10.08
C MET A 48 2.15 -3.78 -9.62
N ASN A 49 1.45 -3.07 -10.52
CA ASN A 49 0.83 -1.79 -10.19
C ASN A 49 -0.51 -2.05 -9.50
N CYS A 50 -0.60 -1.65 -8.23
CA CYS A 50 -1.80 -1.84 -7.43
C CYS A 50 -2.45 -0.49 -7.13
N ARG A 51 -3.77 -0.42 -7.24
CA ARG A 51 -4.51 0.79 -6.88
C ARG A 51 -4.56 0.93 -5.37
N LEU A 52 -4.09 2.06 -4.88
CA LEU A 52 -3.95 2.27 -3.43
C LEU A 52 -5.29 2.20 -2.70
N HIS A 53 -6.35 2.83 -3.25
CA HIS A 53 -7.66 2.82 -2.60
C HIS A 53 -8.26 1.42 -2.49
N ILE A 54 -7.97 0.54 -3.46
CA ILE A 54 -8.42 -0.85 -3.40
C ILE A 54 -7.68 -1.61 -2.31
N LEU A 55 -6.38 -1.38 -2.17
CA LEU A 55 -5.61 -2.01 -1.09
C LEU A 55 -6.13 -1.59 0.28
N VAL A 56 -6.44 -0.32 0.46
CA VAL A 56 -7.00 0.18 1.72
C VAL A 56 -8.36 -0.47 1.99
N ALA A 57 -9.21 -0.53 0.99
CA ALA A 57 -10.54 -1.14 1.13
C ALA A 57 -10.43 -2.61 1.53
N LEU A 58 -9.57 -3.37 0.84
CA LEU A 58 -9.42 -4.80 1.13
C LEU A 58 -8.78 -5.05 2.49
N ALA A 59 -7.92 -4.17 2.96
CA ALA A 59 -7.23 -4.34 4.23
C ALA A 59 -8.09 -3.98 5.44
N PHE A 60 -9.03 -3.03 5.30
CA PHE A 60 -9.75 -2.44 6.44
C PHE A 60 -11.27 -2.56 6.38
N ILE A 61 -11.80 -3.29 5.43
CA ILE A 61 -13.24 -3.56 5.35
C ILE A 61 -13.53 -4.99 5.75
#